data_9d10711b7558230af7ccd0311726e761
#
_entry.id   9d10711b7558230af7ccd0311726e761
#
_cell.length_a   1.000
_cell.length_b   1.000
_cell.length_c   1.000
_cell.angle_alpha   90.00
_cell.angle_beta   90.00
_cell.angle_gamma   90.00
#
_symmetry.space_group_name_H-M   'P 1'
#
loop_
_entity.id
_entity.type
_entity.pdbx_description
1 polymer ?
#
loop_
_entity_poly.entity_id
_entity_poly.type
_entity_poly.pdbx_seq_one_letter_code
_entity_poly.pdbx_strand_id
1 'polypeptide(L)'
;MDVYTDWCGPCKMLDKNTFQTKEFADYINANYYAVKFNGEGNNEVNYKGKKYSNPGYDANRKGRNSMHEFTSFLKVEGYPSMYVMDKKGEIAKVIVGYYQADQLLAELKEVK
;
A
#
# COMPACT_ATOMS: atom_id res chain seq x y z
N MET A 1 -3.55 2.96 2.50
CA MET A 1 -2.52 3.01 1.44
C MET A 1 -2.01 1.61 1.16
N ASP A 2 -2.07 1.19 -0.08
CA ASP A 2 -1.60 -0.12 -0.52
C ASP A 2 -0.16 0.00 -1.03
N VAL A 3 0.79 -0.58 -0.31
CA VAL A 3 2.21 -0.57 -0.68
C VAL A 3 2.51 -1.83 -1.48
N TYR A 4 2.96 -1.64 -2.70
CA TYR A 4 3.24 -2.73 -3.64
C TYR A 4 4.59 -2.51 -4.32
N THR A 5 5.00 -3.48 -5.14
CA THR A 5 6.13 -3.33 -6.05
C THR A 5 5.76 -3.93 -7.41
N ASP A 6 6.51 -3.57 -8.44
CA ASP A 6 6.23 -4.05 -9.80
C ASP A 6 6.48 -5.55 -9.97
N TRP A 7 7.40 -6.12 -9.17
CA TRP A 7 7.75 -7.54 -9.25
C TRP A 7 6.90 -8.43 -8.36
N CYS A 8 6.02 -7.86 -7.56
CA CYS A 8 5.28 -8.60 -6.53
C CYS A 8 4.07 -9.35 -7.11
N GLY A 9 4.17 -10.67 -7.23
CA GLY A 9 3.06 -11.51 -7.68
C GLY A 9 1.83 -11.43 -6.79
N PRO A 10 1.96 -11.61 -5.46
CA PRO A 10 0.82 -11.47 -4.54
C PRO A 10 0.14 -10.11 -4.59
N CYS A 11 0.89 -9.03 -4.85
CA CYS A 11 0.30 -7.69 -5.01
C CYS A 11 -0.63 -7.64 -6.21
N LYS A 12 -0.22 -8.24 -7.32
CA LYS A 12 -1.04 -8.30 -8.53
C LYS A 12 -2.29 -9.14 -8.32
N MET A 13 -2.16 -10.24 -7.59
CA MET A 13 -3.30 -11.09 -7.25
C MET A 13 -4.27 -10.37 -6.32
N LEU A 14 -3.77 -9.60 -5.37
CA LEU A 14 -4.59 -8.81 -4.46
C LEU A 14 -5.40 -7.77 -5.25
N ASP A 15 -4.75 -7.08 -6.17
CA ASP A 15 -5.41 -6.10 -7.02
C ASP A 15 -6.52 -6.74 -7.85
N LYS A 16 -6.23 -7.90 -8.47
CA LYS A 16 -7.18 -8.59 -9.33
C LYS A 16 -8.33 -9.26 -8.58
N ASN A 17 -8.01 -10.00 -7.51
CA ASN A 17 -8.97 -10.88 -6.85
C ASN A 17 -9.70 -10.25 -5.67
N THR A 18 -9.15 -9.18 -5.10
CA THR A 18 -9.72 -8.53 -3.92
C THR A 18 -10.21 -7.12 -4.24
N PHE A 19 -9.31 -6.27 -4.73
CA PHE A 19 -9.64 -4.86 -4.95
C PHE A 19 -10.64 -4.62 -6.06
N GLN A 20 -10.71 -5.52 -7.05
CA GLN A 20 -11.64 -5.39 -8.16
C GLN A 20 -13.00 -6.03 -7.89
N THR A 21 -13.20 -6.65 -6.74
CA THR A 21 -14.53 -7.15 -6.39
C THR A 21 -15.44 -5.97 -6.07
N LYS A 22 -16.72 -6.10 -6.47
CA LYS A 22 -17.69 -5.02 -6.25
C LYS A 22 -17.88 -4.72 -4.78
N GLU A 23 -17.97 -5.74 -3.95
CA GLU A 23 -18.18 -5.59 -2.52
C GLU A 23 -17.04 -4.80 -1.86
N PHE A 24 -15.80 -5.14 -2.18
CA PHE A 24 -14.64 -4.45 -1.61
C PHE A 24 -14.56 -3.02 -2.12
N ALA A 25 -14.71 -2.83 -3.44
CA ALA A 25 -14.64 -1.51 -4.04
C ALA A 25 -15.71 -0.57 -3.47
N ASP A 26 -16.93 -1.05 -3.31
CA ASP A 26 -18.02 -0.25 -2.75
C ASP A 26 -17.73 0.17 -1.30
N TYR A 27 -17.21 -0.75 -0.50
CA TYR A 27 -16.88 -0.46 0.90
C TYR A 27 -15.76 0.58 0.99
N ILE A 28 -14.70 0.42 0.21
CA ILE A 28 -13.57 1.35 0.22
C ILE A 28 -14.01 2.73 -0.25
N ASN A 29 -14.77 2.80 -1.34
CA ASN A 29 -15.24 4.09 -1.88
C ASN A 29 -16.14 4.83 -0.90
N ALA A 30 -16.90 4.11 -0.07
CA ALA A 30 -17.80 4.71 0.90
C ALA A 30 -17.09 5.17 2.19
N ASN A 31 -15.96 4.56 2.55
CA ASN A 31 -15.36 4.73 3.87
C ASN A 31 -13.91 5.24 3.87
N TYR A 32 -13.21 5.15 2.74
CA TYR A 32 -11.78 5.46 2.67
C TYR A 32 -11.41 6.18 1.38
N TYR A 33 -10.26 6.82 1.41
CA TYR A 33 -9.55 7.26 0.21
C TYR A 33 -8.51 6.19 -0.12
N ALA A 34 -8.68 5.51 -1.24
CA ALA A 34 -7.76 4.45 -1.67
C ALA A 34 -6.55 5.06 -2.35
N VAL A 35 -5.35 4.74 -1.85
CA VAL A 35 -4.09 5.23 -2.40
C VAL A 35 -3.17 4.05 -2.63
N LYS A 36 -2.53 4.00 -3.79
CA LYS A 36 -1.49 3.02 -4.11
C LYS A 36 -0.12 3.68 -4.07
N PHE A 37 0.85 3.00 -3.47
CA PHE A 37 2.21 3.49 -3.37
C PHE A 37 3.18 2.39 -3.79
N ASN A 38 3.99 2.66 -4.81
CA ASN A 38 5.04 1.74 -5.24
C ASN A 38 6.24 1.90 -4.30
N GLY A 39 6.48 0.88 -3.48
CA GLY A 39 7.56 0.91 -2.47
C GLY A 39 8.97 0.96 -3.03
N GLU A 40 9.12 0.70 -4.33
CA GLU A 40 10.41 0.80 -5.04
C GLU A 40 10.31 1.73 -6.25
N GLY A 41 9.33 2.62 -6.25
CA GLY A 41 9.14 3.61 -7.29
C GLY A 41 9.89 4.91 -6.99
N ASN A 42 9.67 5.91 -7.86
CA ASN A 42 10.37 7.19 -7.76
C ASN A 42 9.47 8.38 -7.48
N ASN A 43 8.22 8.17 -7.14
CA ASN A 43 7.30 9.27 -6.82
C ASN A 43 7.68 9.91 -5.49
N GLU A 44 7.62 11.24 -5.42
CA GLU A 44 7.81 11.94 -4.15
C GLU A 44 6.60 11.78 -3.26
N VAL A 45 6.85 11.64 -1.96
CA VAL A 45 5.80 11.55 -0.95
C VAL A 45 6.03 12.65 0.08
N ASN A 46 4.97 13.43 0.34
CA ASN A 46 4.99 14.41 1.43
C ASN A 46 4.10 13.88 2.54
N TYR A 47 4.70 13.65 3.71
CA TYR A 47 3.97 13.10 4.85
C TYR A 47 4.35 13.87 6.10
N LYS A 48 3.37 14.46 6.74
CA LYS A 48 3.53 15.25 7.99
C LYS A 48 4.63 16.31 7.84
N GLY A 49 4.66 16.97 6.69
CA GLY A 49 5.60 18.07 6.44
C GLY A 49 6.99 17.63 6.01
N LYS A 50 7.25 16.34 5.90
CA LYS A 50 8.54 15.83 5.45
C LYS A 50 8.42 15.23 4.05
N LYS A 51 9.40 15.50 3.21
CA LYS A 51 9.46 14.97 1.86
C LYS A 51 10.30 13.68 1.82
N TYR A 52 9.77 12.66 1.17
CA TYR A 52 10.44 11.38 0.95
C TYR A 52 10.57 11.14 -0.54
N SER A 53 11.70 10.60 -0.96
CA SER A 53 11.96 10.33 -2.38
C SER A 53 12.72 9.01 -2.52
N ASN A 54 13.14 8.69 -3.76
CA ASN A 54 13.94 7.48 -3.99
C ASN A 54 15.14 7.84 -4.87
N PRO A 55 16.19 8.43 -4.28
CA PRO A 55 17.35 8.87 -5.06
C PRO A 55 18.14 7.72 -5.70
N GLY A 56 18.00 6.49 -5.17
CA GLY A 56 18.66 5.32 -5.75
C GLY A 56 17.87 4.63 -6.86
N TYR A 57 16.71 5.15 -7.21
CA TYR A 57 15.88 4.56 -8.24
C TYR A 57 16.58 4.55 -9.60
N ASP A 58 16.54 3.40 -10.29
CA ASP A 58 17.11 3.25 -11.61
C ASP A 58 16.03 2.70 -12.56
N ALA A 59 15.59 3.54 -13.49
CA ALA A 59 14.53 3.19 -14.43
C ALA A 59 14.89 2.03 -15.37
N ASN A 60 16.18 1.75 -15.55
CA ASN A 60 16.65 0.66 -16.40
C ASN A 60 16.78 -0.67 -15.68
N ARG A 61 16.55 -0.69 -14.38
CA ARG A 61 16.68 -1.88 -13.57
C ARG A 61 15.46 -2.78 -13.72
N LYS A 62 15.69 -4.08 -13.88
CA LYS A 62 14.60 -5.06 -13.96
C LYS A 62 14.45 -5.77 -12.63
N GLY A 63 13.21 -6.14 -12.27
CA GLY A 63 12.90 -6.78 -11.02
C GLY A 63 12.94 -5.80 -9.88
N ARG A 64 13.72 -6.08 -8.85
CA ARG A 64 13.79 -5.22 -7.67
C ARG A 64 14.53 -3.92 -7.96
N ASN A 65 14.07 -2.85 -7.32
CA ASN A 65 14.69 -1.54 -7.43
C ASN A 65 15.09 -1.03 -6.03
N SER A 66 15.70 0.14 -5.98
CA SER A 66 16.07 0.74 -4.71
C SER A 66 14.80 1.04 -3.88
N MET A 67 14.90 0.81 -2.57
CA MET A 67 13.77 1.04 -1.67
C MET A 67 13.52 2.53 -1.50
N HIS A 68 12.27 2.95 -1.69
CA HIS A 68 11.86 4.33 -1.49
C HIS A 68 12.06 4.72 -0.01
N GLU A 69 12.44 5.97 0.23
CA GLU A 69 12.66 6.46 1.59
C GLU A 69 11.42 6.32 2.48
N PHE A 70 10.23 6.52 1.91
CA PHE A 70 9.00 6.38 2.67
C PHE A 70 8.73 4.92 3.05
N THR A 71 9.11 3.97 2.21
CA THR A 71 9.05 2.54 2.51
C THR A 71 9.93 2.21 3.71
N SER A 72 11.14 2.76 3.76
CA SER A 72 12.04 2.59 4.90
C SER A 72 11.48 3.22 6.16
N PHE A 73 10.87 4.39 6.05
CA PHE A 73 10.23 5.06 7.18
C PHE A 73 9.10 4.21 7.77
N LEU A 74 8.27 3.63 6.91
CA LEU A 74 7.15 2.78 7.33
C LEU A 74 7.60 1.42 7.86
N LYS A 75 8.85 1.05 7.62
CA LYS A 75 9.43 -0.26 8.00
C LYS A 75 8.61 -1.41 7.42
N VAL A 76 8.34 -1.33 6.12
CA VAL A 76 7.57 -2.35 5.40
C VAL A 76 8.30 -3.68 5.43
N GLU A 77 7.64 -4.72 5.97
CA GLU A 77 8.25 -6.05 6.14
C GLU A 77 8.03 -6.97 4.95
N GLY A 78 7.06 -6.67 4.11
CA GLY A 78 6.76 -7.50 2.94
C GLY A 78 5.72 -6.84 2.06
N TYR A 79 5.44 -7.46 0.93
CA TYR A 79 4.48 -6.94 -0.04
C TYR A 79 3.46 -8.03 -0.37
N PRO A 80 2.19 -7.67 -0.55
CA PRO A 80 1.61 -6.34 -0.35
C PRO A 80 1.52 -5.98 1.13
N SER A 81 1.60 -4.70 1.44
CA SER A 81 1.34 -4.19 2.80
C SER A 81 0.31 -3.08 2.69
N MET A 82 -0.67 -3.09 3.58
CA MET A 82 -1.71 -2.07 3.59
C MET A 82 -1.63 -1.28 4.88
N TYR A 83 -1.55 0.03 4.76
CA TYR A 83 -1.49 0.94 5.89
C TYR A 83 -2.80 1.71 5.95
N VAL A 84 -3.54 1.51 7.03
CA VAL A 84 -4.78 2.23 7.28
C VAL A 84 -4.47 3.44 8.14
N MET A 85 -4.76 4.62 7.62
CA MET A 85 -4.47 5.88 8.32
C MET A 85 -5.77 6.57 8.72
N ASP A 86 -5.75 7.25 9.86
CA ASP A 86 -6.88 8.03 10.32
C ASP A 86 -6.88 9.43 9.67
N LYS A 87 -7.83 10.27 10.05
CA LYS A 87 -7.98 11.62 9.49
C LYS A 87 -6.81 12.54 9.83
N LYS A 88 -6.02 12.19 10.84
CA LYS A 88 -4.84 12.96 11.25
C LYS A 88 -3.57 12.46 10.58
N GLY A 89 -3.67 11.42 9.75
CA GLY A 89 -2.51 10.82 9.10
C GLY A 89 -1.76 9.83 9.97
N GLU A 90 -2.30 9.48 11.15
CA GLU A 90 -1.69 8.48 12.01
C GLU A 90 -2.01 7.07 11.50
N ILE A 91 -1.05 6.16 11.61
CA ILE A 91 -1.24 4.78 11.19
C ILE A 91 -2.10 4.06 12.23
N ALA A 92 -3.30 3.66 11.83
CA ALA A 92 -4.24 2.98 12.71
C ALA A 92 -4.09 1.46 12.68
N LYS A 93 -3.72 0.91 11.51
CA LYS A 93 -3.57 -0.54 11.36
C LYS A 93 -2.63 -0.84 10.20
N VAL A 94 -1.87 -1.94 10.32
CA VAL A 94 -0.99 -2.45 9.26
C VAL A 94 -1.42 -3.88 8.96
N ILE A 95 -1.67 -4.16 7.67
CA ILE A 95 -2.07 -5.49 7.20
C ILE A 95 -1.05 -5.94 6.17
N VAL A 96 -0.32 -7.04 6.46
CA VAL A 96 0.73 -7.54 5.59
C VAL A 96 0.30 -8.85 4.94
N GLY A 97 0.47 -8.95 3.63
CA GLY A 97 0.23 -10.17 2.89
C GLY A 97 -1.06 -10.15 2.06
N TYR A 98 -1.29 -11.26 1.38
CA TYR A 98 -2.47 -11.42 0.54
C TYR A 98 -3.70 -11.82 1.37
N TYR A 99 -4.81 -11.11 1.15
CA TYR A 99 -6.09 -11.39 1.78
C TYR A 99 -7.17 -11.46 0.71
N GLN A 100 -8.13 -12.38 0.88
CA GLN A 100 -9.33 -12.36 0.06
C GLN A 100 -10.24 -11.23 0.50
N ALA A 101 -11.22 -10.88 -0.36
CA ALA A 101 -12.06 -9.69 -0.13
C ALA A 101 -12.79 -9.74 1.22
N ASP A 102 -13.39 -10.88 1.56
CA ASP A 102 -14.11 -11.04 2.82
C ASP A 102 -13.20 -10.92 4.04
N GLN A 103 -12.00 -11.49 3.96
CA GLN A 103 -11.00 -11.43 5.02
C GLN A 103 -10.50 -10.01 5.23
N LEU A 104 -10.21 -9.30 4.14
CA LEU A 104 -9.71 -7.93 4.21
C LEU A 104 -10.78 -6.98 4.72
N LEU A 105 -12.02 -7.16 4.29
CA LEU A 105 -13.14 -6.36 4.78
C LEU A 105 -13.34 -6.52 6.29
N ALA A 106 -13.21 -7.75 6.80
CA ALA A 106 -13.29 -7.99 8.24
C ALA A 106 -12.23 -7.23 9.01
N GLU A 107 -10.99 -7.22 8.49
CA GLU A 107 -9.88 -6.47 9.10
C GLU A 107 -10.13 -4.97 9.08
N LEU A 108 -10.63 -4.45 7.98
CA LEU A 108 -10.89 -3.01 7.84
C LEU A 108 -12.05 -2.55 8.71
N LYS A 109 -13.07 -3.40 8.92
CA LYS A 109 -14.21 -3.07 9.76
C LYS A 109 -13.84 -2.98 11.23
N GLU A 110 -12.77 -3.64 11.64
CA GLU A 110 -12.26 -3.57 13.03
C GLU A 110 -11.63 -2.21 13.35
N VAL A 111 -11.22 -1.45 12.33
CA VAL A 111 -10.56 -0.15 12.51
C VAL A 111 -11.55 0.91 12.99
N LYS A 112 -12.82 0.74 12.74
CA LYS A 112 -13.86 1.73 13.07
C LYS A 112 -14.53 1.49 14.41
#